data_ede52b4a1b3367d9cb62b2a469e2b8b6
#
_entry.id   ede52b4a1b3367d9cb62b2a469e2b8b6
#
_cell.length_a   1.000
_cell.length_b   1.000
_cell.length_c   1.000
_cell.angle_alpha   90.00
_cell.angle_beta   90.00
_cell.angle_gamma   90.00
#
_symmetry.space_group_name_H-M   'P 1'
#
loop_
_entity.id
_entity.type
_entity.pdbx_description
1 polymer ?
#
loop_
_entity_poly.entity_id
_entity_poly.type
_entity_poly.pdbx_seq_one_letter_code
_entity_poly.pdbx_strand_id
1 'polypeptide(L)'
;MKFFIDTANLEQIKEAHDLGVLDGVTTNPSLMAKEGIKGTQNQRDHYVKICNIVNGDVSAEVIATDYEGMIREGEELAALNPHIVVKVPCIADGIKAIKYFTEKGIRTNCTLVFSVGQALLAAKAGATYVSPFVGRLDDICEDGIGLVGDIVRMSVSYTHLRAHETGAY
;
A
#
# COMPACT_ATOMS: atom_id res chain seq x y z
N MET A 1 -7.03 1.09 15.88
CA MET A 1 -5.99 0.36 15.09
C MET A 1 -6.69 -0.22 13.87
N LYS A 2 -6.02 -0.26 12.71
CA LYS A 2 -6.56 -0.92 11.52
C LYS A 2 -5.71 -2.15 11.20
N PHE A 3 -6.37 -3.27 10.88
CA PHE A 3 -5.72 -4.51 10.49
C PHE A 3 -5.86 -4.75 8.99
N PHE A 4 -4.73 -5.01 8.34
CA PHE A 4 -4.65 -5.37 6.93
C PHE A 4 -4.03 -6.75 6.79
N ILE A 5 -4.49 -7.53 5.81
CA ILE A 5 -3.81 -8.76 5.38
C ILE A 5 -3.05 -8.48 4.07
N ASP A 6 -1.82 -8.98 3.97
CA ASP A 6 -0.98 -8.84 2.76
C ASP A 6 -1.02 -10.12 1.93
N THR A 7 -1.98 -10.22 1.02
CA THR A 7 -2.19 -11.39 0.17
C THR A 7 -3.02 -11.05 -1.06
N ALA A 8 -2.90 -11.87 -2.13
CA ALA A 8 -3.79 -11.87 -3.28
C ALA A 8 -4.74 -13.09 -3.30
N ASN A 9 -4.64 -13.99 -2.30
CA ASN A 9 -5.45 -15.19 -2.23
C ASN A 9 -6.86 -14.88 -1.68
N LEU A 10 -7.90 -15.11 -2.50
CA LEU A 10 -9.28 -14.75 -2.14
C LEU A 10 -9.83 -15.56 -0.96
N GLU A 11 -9.40 -16.82 -0.78
CA GLU A 11 -9.86 -17.65 0.33
C GLU A 11 -9.28 -17.15 1.66
N GLN A 12 -7.97 -16.83 1.68
CA GLN A 12 -7.34 -16.21 2.86
C GLN A 12 -7.99 -14.87 3.23
N ILE A 13 -8.35 -14.07 2.22
CA ILE A 13 -9.05 -12.79 2.44
C ILE A 13 -10.43 -13.03 3.06
N LYS A 14 -11.19 -14.02 2.57
CA LYS A 14 -12.50 -14.38 3.16
C LYS A 14 -12.36 -14.86 4.59
N GLU A 15 -11.41 -15.78 4.86
CA GLU A 15 -11.16 -16.27 6.21
C GLU A 15 -10.83 -15.13 7.18
N ALA A 16 -9.96 -14.19 6.77
CA ALA A 16 -9.63 -13.02 7.56
C ALA A 16 -10.83 -12.07 7.75
N HIS A 17 -11.65 -11.91 6.71
CA HIS A 17 -12.85 -11.08 6.75
C HIS A 17 -13.90 -11.67 7.72
N ASP A 18 -14.06 -12.99 7.71
CA ASP A 18 -15.02 -13.70 8.56
C ASP A 18 -14.68 -13.60 10.07
N LEU A 19 -13.41 -13.29 10.41
CA LEU A 19 -13.03 -12.95 11.78
C LEU A 19 -13.62 -11.62 12.27
N GLY A 20 -14.13 -10.78 11.37
CA GLY A 20 -14.80 -9.52 11.69
C GLY A 20 -13.87 -8.40 12.16
N VAL A 21 -12.54 -8.54 11.98
CA VAL A 21 -11.53 -7.55 12.41
C VAL A 21 -10.69 -6.99 11.25
N LEU A 22 -10.96 -7.43 10.02
CA LEU A 22 -10.21 -7.00 8.85
C LEU A 22 -10.69 -5.63 8.34
N ASP A 23 -9.78 -4.65 8.28
CA ASP A 23 -10.06 -3.28 7.81
C ASP A 23 -9.62 -3.04 6.35
N GLY A 24 -8.81 -3.93 5.79
CA GLY A 24 -8.34 -3.78 4.42
C GLY A 24 -7.38 -4.87 3.97
N VAL A 25 -6.96 -4.77 2.72
CA VAL A 25 -6.05 -5.71 2.08
C VAL A 25 -4.92 -4.96 1.39
N THR A 26 -3.69 -5.40 1.58
CA THR A 26 -2.58 -5.01 0.73
C THR A 26 -2.21 -6.16 -0.20
N THR A 27 -1.84 -5.84 -1.42
CA THR A 27 -1.32 -6.82 -2.37
C THR A 27 -0.25 -6.15 -3.25
N ASN A 28 0.38 -6.94 -4.09
CA ASN A 28 1.40 -6.46 -5.02
C ASN A 28 1.50 -7.41 -6.24
N PRO A 29 2.20 -7.01 -7.32
CA PRO A 29 2.33 -7.83 -8.52
C PRO A 29 2.91 -9.23 -8.27
N SER A 30 3.81 -9.39 -7.30
CA SER A 30 4.41 -10.68 -6.97
C SER A 30 3.40 -11.62 -6.31
N LEU A 31 2.57 -11.12 -5.40
CA LEU A 31 1.48 -11.89 -4.78
C LEU A 31 0.43 -12.29 -5.83
N MET A 32 0.05 -11.38 -6.73
CA MET A 32 -0.83 -11.68 -7.87
C MET A 32 -0.26 -12.81 -8.75
N ALA A 33 1.04 -12.74 -9.05
CA ALA A 33 1.71 -13.76 -9.86
C ALA A 33 1.74 -15.14 -9.19
N LYS A 34 1.90 -15.21 -7.86
CA LYS A 34 1.84 -16.47 -7.09
C LYS A 34 0.46 -17.13 -7.18
N GLU A 35 -0.60 -16.35 -7.23
CA GLU A 35 -1.98 -16.83 -7.44
C GLU A 35 -2.30 -17.13 -8.92
N GLY A 36 -1.29 -17.05 -9.81
CA GLY A 36 -1.47 -17.31 -11.24
C GLY A 36 -2.18 -16.19 -12.02
N ILE A 37 -2.37 -15.01 -11.39
CA ILE A 37 -3.06 -13.87 -12.00
C ILE A 37 -2.06 -13.10 -12.84
N LYS A 38 -2.17 -13.23 -14.16
CA LYS A 38 -1.28 -12.60 -15.13
C LYS A 38 -2.06 -11.70 -16.09
N GLY A 39 -1.40 -10.62 -16.50
CA GLY A 39 -1.96 -9.63 -17.44
C GLY A 39 -2.81 -8.57 -16.72
N THR A 40 -2.73 -7.35 -17.26
CA THR A 40 -3.29 -6.13 -16.63
C THR A 40 -4.80 -6.25 -16.37
N GLN A 41 -5.56 -6.78 -17.33
CA GLN A 41 -7.01 -6.92 -17.17
C GLN A 41 -7.38 -7.90 -16.05
N ASN A 42 -6.73 -9.07 -16.01
CA ASN A 42 -6.98 -10.05 -14.94
C ASN A 42 -6.63 -9.52 -13.55
N GLN A 43 -5.55 -8.72 -13.44
CA GLN A 43 -5.18 -8.05 -12.19
C GLN A 43 -6.25 -7.04 -11.77
N ARG A 44 -6.75 -6.21 -12.70
CA ARG A 44 -7.83 -5.25 -12.43
C ARG A 44 -9.10 -5.94 -11.95
N ASP A 45 -9.53 -6.98 -12.65
CA ASP A 45 -10.70 -7.77 -12.26
C ASP A 45 -10.51 -8.42 -10.88
N HIS A 46 -9.28 -8.81 -10.55
CA HIS A 46 -8.97 -9.38 -9.25
C HIS A 46 -9.04 -8.35 -8.13
N TYR A 47 -8.53 -7.13 -8.33
CA TYR A 47 -8.69 -6.03 -7.37
C TYR A 47 -10.17 -5.76 -7.09
N VAL A 48 -11.03 -5.75 -8.11
CA VAL A 48 -12.48 -5.58 -7.93
C VAL A 48 -13.08 -6.72 -7.13
N LYS A 49 -12.64 -7.99 -7.35
CA LYS A 49 -13.08 -9.13 -6.53
C LYS A 49 -12.70 -8.97 -5.06
N ILE A 50 -11.47 -8.52 -4.78
CA ILE A 50 -11.05 -8.24 -3.40
C ILE A 50 -11.92 -7.14 -2.79
N CYS A 51 -12.15 -6.03 -3.48
CA CYS A 51 -13.00 -4.94 -3.01
C CYS A 51 -14.44 -5.40 -2.70
N ASN A 52 -14.94 -6.38 -3.43
CA ASN A 52 -16.29 -6.94 -3.20
C ASN A 52 -16.36 -7.87 -1.98
N ILE A 53 -15.24 -8.41 -1.51
CA ILE A 53 -15.17 -9.22 -0.30
C ILE A 53 -14.99 -8.32 0.93
N VAL A 54 -14.08 -7.34 0.83
CA VAL A 54 -13.67 -6.50 1.96
C VAL A 54 -14.30 -5.12 1.83
N ASN A 55 -15.14 -4.75 2.79
CA ASN A 55 -15.68 -3.40 2.88
C ASN A 55 -14.65 -2.45 3.53
N GLY A 56 -13.47 -2.34 2.91
CA GLY A 56 -12.32 -1.62 3.43
C GLY A 56 -11.30 -1.30 2.35
N ASP A 57 -10.22 -0.66 2.73
CA ASP A 57 -9.20 -0.18 1.79
C ASP A 57 -8.41 -1.33 1.15
N VAL A 58 -8.24 -1.28 -0.17
CA VAL A 58 -7.49 -2.26 -0.95
C VAL A 58 -6.33 -1.58 -1.68
N SER A 59 -5.10 -1.90 -1.29
CA SER A 59 -3.91 -1.34 -1.93
C SER A 59 -3.61 -2.05 -3.24
N ALA A 60 -3.68 -1.30 -4.36
CA ALA A 60 -3.37 -1.74 -5.71
C ALA A 60 -2.11 -1.02 -6.22
N GLU A 61 -1.06 -1.79 -6.56
CA GLU A 61 0.26 -1.25 -6.84
C GLU A 61 0.45 -0.94 -8.33
N VAL A 62 1.01 0.26 -8.62
CA VAL A 62 1.49 0.63 -9.94
C VAL A 62 2.77 -0.15 -10.27
N ILE A 63 2.99 -0.42 -11.57
CA ILE A 63 4.18 -1.13 -12.06
C ILE A 63 5.20 -0.15 -12.63
N ALA A 64 4.73 0.96 -13.19
CA ALA A 64 5.59 2.01 -13.74
C ALA A 64 6.53 2.57 -12.67
N THR A 65 7.73 2.96 -13.11
CA THR A 65 8.78 3.54 -12.25
C THR A 65 9.08 5.00 -12.60
N ASP A 66 8.44 5.54 -13.63
CA ASP A 66 8.48 6.94 -14.02
C ASP A 66 7.18 7.66 -13.65
N TYR A 67 7.26 8.98 -13.48
CA TYR A 67 6.15 9.81 -13.04
C TYR A 67 4.89 9.68 -13.91
N GLU A 68 5.04 9.82 -15.23
CA GLU A 68 3.90 9.79 -16.18
C GLU A 68 3.20 8.42 -16.21
N GLY A 69 4.00 7.36 -16.17
CA GLY A 69 3.50 5.99 -16.08
C GLY A 69 2.72 5.76 -14.79
N MET A 70 3.25 6.19 -13.65
CA MET A 70 2.58 6.07 -12.34
C MET A 70 1.26 6.83 -12.31
N ILE A 71 1.20 8.04 -12.87
CA ILE A 71 -0.04 8.83 -12.93
C ILE A 71 -1.10 8.07 -13.73
N ARG A 72 -0.77 7.66 -14.94
CA ARG A 72 -1.71 6.94 -15.82
C ARG A 72 -2.23 5.66 -15.16
N GLU A 73 -1.33 4.80 -14.68
CA GLU A 73 -1.71 3.54 -14.03
C GLU A 73 -2.51 3.78 -12.75
N GLY A 74 -2.10 4.75 -11.94
CA GLY A 74 -2.77 5.05 -10.68
C GLY A 74 -4.17 5.61 -10.85
N GLU A 75 -4.41 6.49 -11.83
CA GLU A 75 -5.75 6.97 -12.16
C GLU A 75 -6.66 5.82 -12.65
N GLU A 76 -6.12 4.92 -13.49
CA GLU A 76 -6.84 3.74 -13.96
C GLU A 76 -7.19 2.79 -12.79
N LEU A 77 -6.28 2.57 -11.85
CA LEU A 77 -6.52 1.75 -10.66
C LEU A 77 -7.57 2.41 -9.74
N ALA A 78 -7.43 3.68 -9.46
CA ALA A 78 -8.36 4.41 -8.61
C ALA A 78 -9.80 4.42 -9.14
N ALA A 79 -9.96 4.39 -10.46
CA ALA A 79 -11.26 4.35 -11.12
C ALA A 79 -11.98 2.99 -11.00
N LEU A 80 -11.29 1.91 -10.60
CA LEU A 80 -11.89 0.57 -10.51
C LEU A 80 -12.91 0.45 -9.38
N ASN A 81 -12.63 1.07 -8.24
CA ASN A 81 -13.49 0.97 -7.06
C ASN A 81 -13.10 2.06 -6.03
N PRO A 82 -14.06 2.67 -5.31
CA PRO A 82 -13.78 3.72 -4.31
C PRO A 82 -12.94 3.22 -3.11
N HIS A 83 -12.83 1.93 -2.88
CA HIS A 83 -11.97 1.34 -1.86
C HIS A 83 -10.50 1.21 -2.29
N ILE A 84 -10.18 1.44 -3.57
CA ILE A 84 -8.79 1.36 -4.03
C ILE A 84 -7.96 2.49 -3.43
N VAL A 85 -6.80 2.08 -2.92
CA VAL A 85 -5.70 2.94 -2.49
C VAL A 85 -4.52 2.65 -3.40
N VAL A 86 -4.07 3.64 -4.16
CA VAL A 86 -2.99 3.46 -5.15
C VAL A 86 -1.67 3.27 -4.42
N LYS A 87 -1.03 2.12 -4.60
CA LYS A 87 0.25 1.81 -3.96
C LYS A 87 1.39 2.25 -4.87
N VAL A 88 2.28 3.10 -4.34
CA VAL A 88 3.31 3.82 -5.10
C VAL A 88 4.66 3.63 -4.42
N PRO A 89 5.75 3.30 -5.16
CA PRO A 89 7.07 3.12 -4.55
C PRO A 89 7.66 4.45 -4.05
N CYS A 90 8.41 4.38 -2.94
CA CYS A 90 9.09 5.52 -2.33
C CYS A 90 10.37 5.90 -3.09
N ILE A 91 10.20 6.40 -4.30
CA ILE A 91 11.26 6.96 -5.16
C ILE A 91 10.92 8.41 -5.51
N ALA A 92 11.84 9.17 -6.08
CA ALA A 92 11.64 10.60 -6.37
C ALA A 92 10.37 10.86 -7.18
N ASP A 93 10.14 10.10 -8.25
CA ASP A 93 8.93 10.22 -9.08
C ASP A 93 7.69 9.72 -8.36
N GLY A 94 7.82 8.70 -7.49
CA GLY A 94 6.73 8.22 -6.64
C GLY A 94 6.25 9.28 -5.64
N ILE A 95 7.15 10.03 -5.02
CA ILE A 95 6.79 11.15 -4.12
C ILE A 95 6.04 12.26 -4.87
N LYS A 96 6.48 12.59 -6.11
CA LYS A 96 5.75 13.53 -6.97
C LYS A 96 4.35 13.00 -7.33
N ALA A 97 4.26 11.71 -7.68
CA ALA A 97 2.99 11.05 -8.00
C ALA A 97 2.03 11.06 -6.80
N ILE A 98 2.51 10.76 -5.59
CA ILE A 98 1.71 10.84 -4.36
C ILE A 98 1.16 12.26 -4.18
N LYS A 99 1.98 13.29 -4.38
CA LYS A 99 1.53 14.68 -4.28
C LYS A 99 0.42 14.98 -5.29
N TYR A 100 0.59 14.57 -6.55
CA TYR A 100 -0.43 14.71 -7.59
C TYR A 100 -1.74 13.99 -7.21
N PHE A 101 -1.67 12.73 -6.77
CA PHE A 101 -2.84 11.97 -6.37
C PHE A 101 -3.57 12.61 -5.21
N THR A 102 -2.84 13.14 -4.23
CA THR A 102 -3.41 13.86 -3.08
C THR A 102 -4.22 15.07 -3.54
N GLU A 103 -3.71 15.85 -4.50
CA GLU A 103 -4.41 17.03 -5.06
C GLU A 103 -5.67 16.63 -5.85
N LYS A 104 -5.71 15.41 -6.38
CA LYS A 104 -6.87 14.81 -7.06
C LYS A 104 -7.84 14.10 -6.12
N GLY A 105 -7.56 14.03 -4.82
CA GLY A 105 -8.36 13.30 -3.85
C GLY A 105 -8.23 11.77 -3.96
N ILE A 106 -7.22 11.28 -4.68
CA ILE A 106 -6.90 9.85 -4.79
C ILE A 106 -6.03 9.46 -3.60
N ARG A 107 -6.45 8.44 -2.86
CA ARG A 107 -5.72 7.93 -1.71
C ARG A 107 -4.53 7.09 -2.14
N THR A 108 -3.42 7.20 -1.41
CA THR A 108 -2.18 6.51 -1.74
C THR A 108 -1.58 5.76 -0.55
N ASN A 109 -0.86 4.66 -0.86
CA ASN A 109 -0.02 3.91 0.05
C ASN A 109 1.42 3.96 -0.46
N CYS A 110 2.30 4.65 0.25
CA CYS A 110 3.73 4.72 -0.12
C CYS A 110 4.44 3.45 0.35
N THR A 111 4.92 2.65 -0.61
CA THR A 111 5.64 1.39 -0.33
C THR A 111 7.15 1.51 -0.56
N LEU A 112 7.90 0.45 -0.22
CA LEU A 112 9.37 0.43 -0.29
C LEU A 112 10.00 1.52 0.60
N VAL A 113 9.47 1.64 1.80
CA VAL A 113 9.98 2.60 2.79
C VAL A 113 10.97 1.87 3.70
N PHE A 114 12.21 2.34 3.72
CA PHE A 114 13.33 1.76 4.46
C PHE A 114 13.95 2.73 5.47
N SER A 115 13.39 3.93 5.62
CA SER A 115 13.86 4.90 6.60
C SER A 115 12.76 5.86 7.05
N VAL A 116 12.95 6.46 8.23
CA VAL A 116 12.06 7.50 8.76
C VAL A 116 11.99 8.71 7.82
N GLY A 117 13.12 9.09 7.21
CA GLY A 117 13.17 10.20 6.24
C GLY A 117 12.29 9.95 5.02
N GLN A 118 12.29 8.72 4.48
CA GLN A 118 11.40 8.34 3.38
C GLN A 118 9.93 8.40 3.81
N ALA A 119 9.60 7.88 4.99
CA ALA A 119 8.25 7.98 5.54
C ALA A 119 7.79 9.44 5.71
N LEU A 120 8.66 10.31 6.20
CA LEU A 120 8.38 11.74 6.35
C LEU A 120 8.08 12.41 4.99
N LEU A 121 8.87 12.11 3.95
CA LEU A 121 8.64 12.63 2.59
C LEU A 121 7.28 12.17 2.04
N ALA A 122 6.97 10.88 2.17
CA ALA A 122 5.69 10.32 1.74
C ALA A 122 4.51 10.99 2.43
N ALA A 123 4.61 11.17 3.73
CA ALA A 123 3.64 11.86 4.54
C ALA A 123 3.44 13.32 4.14
N LYS A 124 4.53 14.05 3.95
CA LYS A 124 4.51 15.45 3.52
C LYS A 124 3.90 15.59 2.12
N ALA A 125 4.07 14.59 1.25
CA ALA A 125 3.40 14.53 -0.05
C ALA A 125 1.89 14.24 0.05
N GLY A 126 1.41 13.73 1.20
CA GLY A 126 0.00 13.47 1.46
C GLY A 126 -0.40 12.00 1.35
N ALA A 127 0.54 11.06 1.46
CA ALA A 127 0.23 9.64 1.48
C ALA A 127 -0.75 9.30 2.63
N THR A 128 -1.78 8.51 2.32
CA THR A 128 -2.76 8.02 3.30
C THR A 128 -2.15 6.94 4.19
N TYR A 129 -1.31 6.11 3.60
CA TYR A 129 -0.61 5.01 4.26
C TYR A 129 0.87 5.01 3.87
N VAL A 130 1.68 4.44 4.77
CA VAL A 130 3.10 4.16 4.55
C VAL A 130 3.34 2.69 4.89
N SER A 131 4.01 1.96 3.99
CA SER A 131 4.36 0.55 4.16
C SER A 131 5.87 0.38 4.30
N PRO A 132 6.41 0.36 5.53
CA PRO A 132 7.81 0.04 5.77
C PRO A 132 8.10 -1.42 5.48
N PHE A 133 9.30 -1.70 4.94
CA PHE A 133 9.76 -3.05 4.60
C PHE A 133 10.56 -3.67 5.73
N VAL A 134 9.86 -4.18 6.74
CA VAL A 134 10.46 -4.80 7.94
C VAL A 134 11.30 -6.02 7.56
N GLY A 135 10.73 -7.01 6.88
CA GLY A 135 11.43 -8.26 6.56
C GLY A 135 12.70 -8.06 5.72
N ARG A 136 12.72 -7.07 4.82
CA ARG A 136 13.94 -6.75 4.04
C ARG A 136 15.05 -6.14 4.87
N LEU A 137 14.72 -5.39 5.92
CA LEU A 137 15.70 -4.90 6.87
C LEU A 137 16.22 -6.04 7.75
N ASP A 138 15.35 -6.93 8.20
CA ASP A 138 15.73 -8.10 8.98
C ASP A 138 16.64 -9.03 8.17
N ASP A 139 16.42 -9.19 6.85
CA ASP A 139 17.28 -9.97 5.94
C ASP A 139 18.74 -9.48 5.91
N ILE A 140 18.97 -8.20 6.20
CA ILE A 140 20.31 -7.58 6.25
C ILE A 140 20.78 -7.25 7.67
N CYS A 141 20.17 -7.86 8.68
CA CYS A 141 20.47 -7.66 10.09
C CYS A 141 20.26 -6.23 10.61
N GLU A 142 19.35 -5.48 9.98
CA GLU A 142 18.87 -4.17 10.46
C GLU A 142 17.58 -4.36 11.28
N ASP A 143 17.29 -3.41 12.18
CA ASP A 143 16.10 -3.47 13.05
C ASP A 143 14.85 -2.94 12.33
N GLY A 144 14.13 -3.82 11.64
CA GLY A 144 12.90 -3.46 10.94
C GLY A 144 11.76 -3.04 11.88
N ILE A 145 11.64 -3.64 13.05
CA ILE A 145 10.64 -3.26 14.05
C ILE A 145 10.98 -1.90 14.68
N GLY A 146 12.25 -1.64 14.92
CA GLY A 146 12.72 -0.33 15.35
C GLY A 146 12.35 0.78 14.37
N LEU A 147 12.49 0.53 13.05
CA LEU A 147 12.04 1.45 12.02
C LEU A 147 10.55 1.79 12.16
N VAL A 148 9.68 0.80 12.35
CA VAL A 148 8.23 1.02 12.55
C VAL A 148 8.00 1.90 13.78
N GLY A 149 8.67 1.59 14.90
CA GLY A 149 8.59 2.39 16.12
C GLY A 149 8.99 3.86 15.90
N ASP A 150 10.04 4.11 15.16
CA ASP A 150 10.52 5.47 14.86
C ASP A 150 9.58 6.22 13.90
N ILE A 151 9.01 5.53 12.89
CA ILE A 151 7.98 6.10 12.02
C ILE A 151 6.74 6.47 12.83
N VAL A 152 6.30 5.63 13.77
CA VAL A 152 5.16 5.92 14.66
C VAL A 152 5.45 7.14 15.53
N ARG A 153 6.61 7.22 16.16
CA ARG A 153 7.00 8.39 16.98
C ARG A 153 7.01 9.67 16.17
N MET A 154 7.58 9.62 14.96
CA MET A 154 7.59 10.76 14.03
C MET A 154 6.16 11.15 13.66
N SER A 155 5.29 10.18 13.31
CA SER A 155 3.90 10.41 12.89
C SER A 155 3.04 11.01 13.98
N VAL A 156 3.20 10.58 15.24
CA VAL A 156 2.48 11.14 16.40
C VAL A 156 2.91 12.58 16.66
N SER A 157 4.19 12.90 16.48
CA SER A 157 4.71 14.26 16.64
C SER A 157 4.22 15.24 15.57
N TYR A 158 3.85 14.73 14.40
CA TYR A 158 3.30 15.49 13.26
C TYR A 158 1.85 15.09 12.99
N THR A 159 0.93 15.44 13.81
CA THR A 159 -0.50 15.16 13.99
C THR A 159 -1.37 14.73 12.79
N HIS A 160 -0.83 14.39 11.63
CA HIS A 160 -1.59 14.12 10.39
C HIS A 160 -1.31 12.76 9.75
N LEU A 161 -0.45 11.91 10.36
CA LEU A 161 -0.08 10.63 9.79
C LEU A 161 -0.59 9.47 10.64
N ARG A 162 -1.23 8.52 9.99
CA ARG A 162 -1.51 7.22 10.57
C ARG A 162 -0.52 6.21 10.00
N ALA A 163 0.37 5.69 10.85
CA ALA A 163 1.18 4.54 10.49
C ALA A 163 0.31 3.27 10.57
N HIS A 164 0.36 2.45 9.53
CA HIS A 164 -0.25 1.13 9.51
C HIS A 164 0.86 0.11 9.32
N GLU A 165 0.92 -0.85 10.22
CA GLU A 165 1.85 -1.97 10.12
C GLU A 165 1.30 -2.98 9.12
N THR A 166 2.08 -3.32 8.12
CA THR A 166 1.86 -4.52 7.32
C THR A 166 2.94 -5.52 7.74
N GLY A 167 2.55 -6.47 8.57
CA GLY A 167 3.39 -7.63 8.86
C GLY A 167 3.35 -8.55 7.63
N ALA A 168 4.46 -8.65 6.90
CA ALA A 168 4.67 -9.73 5.94
C ALA A 168 5.35 -10.88 6.70
N TYR A 169 4.67 -11.99 6.82
CA TYR A 169 5.23 -13.28 7.24
C TYR A 169 5.39 -14.20 6.04
#